data_b83e85309fbda2815a2b6173983e291c
#
_entry.id   b83e85309fbda2815a2b6173983e291c
#
_cell.length_a   1.000
_cell.length_b   1.000
_cell.length_c   1.000
_cell.angle_alpha   90.00
_cell.angle_beta   90.00
_cell.angle_gamma   90.00
#
_symmetry.space_group_name_H-M   'P 1'
#
loop_
_entity.id
_entity.type
_entity.pdbx_description
1 polymer ?
#
loop_
_entity_poly.entity_id
_entity_poly.type
_entity_poly.pdbx_seq_one_letter_code
_entity_poly.pdbx_strand_id
1 'polypeptide(L)'
;MTKSDHHFRAPKHALAVMDGGLGADHAAIDSARLIAHGRGLIGDEVRFHRFTPTASIGRHQALEREVRLAHCAETGIGLARRVTAGGALYLDAGQQCLSLLVPKLVLGATVAERLKRGADMVAAALARLGVKAGFKAPNDLQVAGRQKIASVFLAEADDSALIFASILVELDLAAAMKALLVPTEKLTVTGLEHARERMTSLATVLGRVPAADEVQAAFRGAVEEALNCVTVPGPLPPVAVTNEVQGAPWQADEQTFETKDKVEGATLRVLLTLDPEERVAALRFATDGHFAPATALDQLAAALHGQEMSAVAAAARDHLFAHPFDAAGFGAADVARLIERAAAKRGLQRLIGLTPEQASGVMLAGAGSDPQAALARASVMLVPYCAKPNWCKWRHTIDCVECGLCEVGDAYTLARERNMEVITITNFEHLAETLGKMKEAGVQSYVGMCCGDFFLKRHHAFRDSGMDAVLLDIEGATCYELNEEHLAYAGAFKAEARLDLDAVGKVMAQVPVSPVRPAVSGVEQRPGEAKYRERAAACGGACACKTGAAES
;
A
#
# COMPACT_ATOMS: atom_id res chain seq x y z
N MET A 1 -41.52 56.66 -9.88
CA MET A 1 -41.25 55.93 -8.62
C MET A 1 -40.54 54.65 -8.99
N THR A 2 -39.22 54.68 -9.01
CA THR A 2 -38.35 53.55 -9.29
C THR A 2 -38.05 52.86 -7.96
N LYS A 3 -38.52 51.59 -7.82
CA LYS A 3 -38.16 50.75 -6.68
C LYS A 3 -36.70 50.32 -6.87
N SER A 4 -35.81 50.80 -6.04
CA SER A 4 -34.44 50.28 -5.91
C SER A 4 -34.51 49.03 -5.06
N ASP A 5 -34.40 47.87 -5.71
CA ASP A 5 -34.17 46.57 -5.04
C ASP A 5 -32.73 46.55 -4.46
N HIS A 6 -32.60 47.07 -3.23
CA HIS A 6 -31.41 46.77 -2.43
C HIS A 6 -31.51 45.31 -1.96
N HIS A 7 -30.95 44.37 -2.74
CA HIS A 7 -30.62 43.06 -2.23
C HIS A 7 -29.58 43.22 -1.12
N PHE A 8 -30.02 43.13 0.11
CA PHE A 8 -29.16 42.93 1.28
C PHE A 8 -28.46 41.55 1.06
N ARG A 9 -27.29 41.56 0.48
CA ARG A 9 -26.41 40.38 0.54
C ARG A 9 -25.97 40.26 2.01
N ALA A 10 -26.32 39.15 2.66
CA ALA A 10 -25.78 38.80 3.96
C ALA A 10 -24.25 38.93 3.91
N PRO A 11 -23.60 39.47 4.97
CA PRO A 11 -22.15 39.58 4.98
C PRO A 11 -21.53 38.19 4.74
N LYS A 12 -20.59 38.10 3.78
CA LYS A 12 -19.86 36.85 3.52
C LYS A 12 -19.09 36.49 4.79
N HIS A 13 -19.08 35.20 5.11
CA HIS A 13 -18.29 34.68 6.21
C HIS A 13 -16.81 35.03 6.00
N ALA A 14 -16.13 35.51 7.06
CA ALA A 14 -14.73 35.87 7.02
C ALA A 14 -13.86 34.64 7.40
N LEU A 15 -12.90 34.32 6.55
CA LEU A 15 -11.93 33.24 6.74
C LEU A 15 -10.55 33.86 6.92
N ALA A 16 -9.89 33.56 8.03
CA ALA A 16 -8.55 34.09 8.30
C ALA A 16 -7.48 33.46 7.39
N VAL A 17 -6.62 34.28 6.78
CA VAL A 17 -5.48 33.81 5.97
C VAL A 17 -4.19 34.09 6.70
N MET A 18 -3.36 33.06 6.83
CA MET A 18 -2.09 33.11 7.53
C MET A 18 -0.95 32.60 6.66
N ASP A 19 0.22 33.24 6.74
CA ASP A 19 1.46 32.72 6.19
C ASP A 19 2.25 32.05 7.31
N GLY A 20 2.42 30.72 7.21
CA GLY A 20 3.21 29.90 8.13
C GLY A 20 4.69 29.86 7.81
N GLY A 21 5.10 30.37 6.64
CA GLY A 21 6.50 30.36 6.22
C GLY A 21 7.09 28.96 5.97
N LEU A 22 8.41 28.88 6.06
CA LEU A 22 9.19 27.65 5.97
C LEU A 22 9.50 27.14 7.39
N GLY A 23 9.20 25.87 7.70
CA GLY A 23 9.41 25.31 9.03
C GLY A 23 9.32 23.78 9.07
N ALA A 24 9.65 23.19 10.21
CA ALA A 24 9.58 21.75 10.47
C ALA A 24 8.26 21.34 11.17
N ASP A 25 7.66 22.23 11.96
CA ASP A 25 6.63 21.89 12.94
C ASP A 25 5.19 22.01 12.41
N HIS A 26 5.01 22.19 11.10
CA HIS A 26 3.69 22.45 10.52
C HIS A 26 2.68 21.31 10.76
N ALA A 27 3.14 20.06 10.83
CA ALA A 27 2.27 18.94 11.14
C ALA A 27 1.75 18.98 12.60
N ALA A 28 2.59 19.39 13.54
CA ALA A 28 2.22 19.57 14.94
C ALA A 28 1.32 20.80 15.12
N ILE A 29 1.59 21.89 14.39
CA ILE A 29 0.73 23.08 14.37
C ILE A 29 -0.64 22.71 13.86
N ASP A 30 -0.78 21.94 12.78
CA ASP A 30 -2.07 21.49 12.25
C ASP A 30 -2.86 20.68 13.27
N SER A 31 -2.20 19.78 14.00
CA SER A 31 -2.83 19.00 15.07
C SER A 31 -3.39 19.89 16.18
N ALA A 32 -2.58 20.81 16.67
CA ALA A 32 -2.98 21.73 17.74
C ALA A 32 -4.14 22.67 17.29
N ARG A 33 -4.08 23.17 16.07
CA ARG A 33 -5.11 24.07 15.51
C ARG A 33 -6.41 23.33 15.24
N LEU A 34 -6.39 22.10 14.74
CA LEU A 34 -7.59 21.28 14.56
C LEU A 34 -8.34 21.10 15.91
N ILE A 35 -7.59 20.78 16.97
CA ILE A 35 -8.17 20.66 18.32
C ILE A 35 -8.72 22.00 18.82
N ALA A 36 -7.98 23.08 18.62
CA ALA A 36 -8.43 24.43 19.05
C ALA A 36 -9.68 24.87 18.30
N HIS A 37 -9.77 24.60 17.00
CA HIS A 37 -10.95 24.89 16.19
C HIS A 37 -12.16 24.05 16.63
N GLY A 38 -11.97 22.74 16.86
CA GLY A 38 -13.03 21.86 17.37
C GLY A 38 -13.60 22.32 18.73
N ARG A 39 -12.78 22.96 19.54
CA ARG A 39 -13.18 23.55 20.82
C ARG A 39 -13.75 24.98 20.72
N GLY A 40 -13.81 25.53 19.50
CA GLY A 40 -14.28 26.91 19.29
C GLY A 40 -13.33 28.01 19.80
N LEU A 41 -12.03 27.66 20.01
CA LEU A 41 -11.02 28.60 20.50
C LEU A 41 -10.44 29.47 19.37
N ILE A 42 -10.54 29.02 18.14
CA ILE A 42 -10.17 29.73 16.92
C ILE A 42 -11.27 29.61 15.88
N GLY A 43 -11.36 30.56 14.96
CA GLY A 43 -12.32 30.54 13.85
C GLY A 43 -11.75 29.81 12.61
N ASP A 44 -12.55 29.83 11.55
CA ASP A 44 -12.20 29.27 10.25
C ASP A 44 -10.97 29.97 9.68
N GLU A 45 -10.06 29.18 9.11
CA GLU A 45 -8.79 29.67 8.63
C GLU A 45 -8.20 28.85 7.48
N VAL A 46 -7.35 29.50 6.68
CA VAL A 46 -6.44 28.86 5.75
C VAL A 46 -5.01 29.30 6.04
N ARG A 47 -4.11 28.35 6.18
CA ARG A 47 -2.70 28.59 6.44
C ARG A 47 -1.86 28.07 5.28
N PHE A 48 -1.05 28.92 4.67
CA PHE A 48 -0.06 28.57 3.65
C PHE A 48 1.30 28.35 4.30
N HIS A 49 1.99 27.30 3.93
CA HIS A 49 3.29 26.98 4.52
C HIS A 49 4.13 26.06 3.62
N ARG A 50 5.40 25.93 3.96
CA ARG A 50 6.35 25.02 3.31
C ARG A 50 7.18 24.34 4.39
N PHE A 51 7.65 23.14 4.09
CA PHE A 51 8.45 22.37 5.02
C PHE A 51 9.95 22.56 4.75
N THR A 52 10.77 22.50 5.78
CA THR A 52 12.15 22.05 5.66
C THR A 52 12.15 20.57 5.26
N PRO A 53 13.25 20.01 4.70
CA PRO A 53 13.26 18.60 4.29
C PRO A 53 12.70 17.66 5.37
N THR A 54 11.58 17.01 5.09
CA THR A 54 10.82 16.23 6.08
C THR A 54 10.18 15.00 5.41
N ALA A 55 10.43 13.80 5.99
CA ALA A 55 9.66 12.61 5.69
C ALA A 55 8.42 12.59 6.60
N SER A 56 7.24 12.71 6.00
CA SER A 56 5.97 12.87 6.70
C SER A 56 5.07 11.67 6.45
N ILE A 57 4.62 11.03 7.53
CA ILE A 57 3.66 9.91 7.49
C ILE A 57 2.25 10.38 7.88
N GLY A 58 1.24 9.65 7.41
CA GLY A 58 -0.13 9.83 7.85
C GLY A 58 -0.35 9.34 9.28
N ARG A 59 -1.42 9.81 9.92
CA ARG A 59 -1.77 9.51 11.32
C ARG A 59 -1.71 8.02 11.66
N HIS A 60 -2.21 7.17 10.76
CA HIS A 60 -2.40 5.74 10.99
C HIS A 60 -1.31 4.87 10.37
N GLN A 61 -0.24 5.45 9.82
CA GLN A 61 0.83 4.67 9.21
C GLN A 61 1.86 4.20 10.25
N ALA A 62 2.46 3.05 9.97
CA ALA A 62 3.61 2.52 10.71
C ALA A 62 4.90 3.16 10.17
N LEU A 63 5.63 3.89 11.00
CA LEU A 63 6.79 4.69 10.60
C LEU A 63 7.87 3.82 9.94
N GLU A 64 8.14 2.66 10.53
CA GLU A 64 9.17 1.71 10.09
C GLU A 64 8.84 1.04 8.75
N ARG A 65 7.57 1.10 8.32
CA ARG A 65 7.10 0.57 7.04
C ARG A 65 7.09 1.60 5.91
N GLU A 66 7.33 2.88 6.24
CA GLU A 66 7.15 3.99 5.29
C GLU A 66 8.43 4.83 5.09
N VAL A 67 9.36 4.85 6.06
CA VAL A 67 10.49 5.78 6.07
C VAL A 67 11.81 5.07 6.27
N ARG A 68 12.84 5.48 5.52
CA ARG A 68 14.24 5.05 5.71
C ARG A 68 14.87 5.84 6.86
N LEU A 69 14.62 5.41 8.08
CA LEU A 69 15.01 6.13 9.29
C LEU A 69 16.51 6.42 9.35
N ALA A 70 17.35 5.43 9.01
CA ALA A 70 18.81 5.60 9.01
C ALA A 70 19.23 6.72 8.03
N HIS A 71 18.72 6.69 6.80
CA HIS A 71 19.02 7.72 5.80
C HIS A 71 18.56 9.12 6.25
N CYS A 72 17.36 9.23 6.83
CA CYS A 72 16.85 10.50 7.32
C CYS A 72 17.73 11.06 8.44
N ALA A 73 18.17 10.19 9.38
CA ALA A 73 19.08 10.59 10.45
C ALA A 73 20.45 11.05 9.94
N GLU A 74 21.03 10.35 8.97
CA GLU A 74 22.33 10.68 8.36
C GLU A 74 22.30 11.99 7.57
N THR A 75 21.17 12.30 6.93
CA THR A 75 21.06 13.46 6.04
C THR A 75 20.35 14.67 6.68
N GLY A 76 19.92 14.56 7.94
CA GLY A 76 19.21 15.62 8.65
C GLY A 76 17.79 15.87 8.13
N ILE A 77 17.18 14.89 7.46
CA ILE A 77 15.78 14.96 7.05
C ILE A 77 14.91 14.77 8.29
N GLY A 78 14.04 15.75 8.56
CA GLY A 78 13.11 15.70 9.69
C GLY A 78 12.05 14.59 9.53
N LEU A 79 11.46 14.19 10.64
CA LEU A 79 10.34 13.25 10.67
C LEU A 79 9.08 13.96 11.16
N ALA A 80 7.94 13.70 10.53
CA ALA A 80 6.67 14.24 10.97
C ALA A 80 5.56 13.19 10.85
N ARG A 81 4.67 13.15 11.85
CA ARG A 81 3.39 12.44 11.76
C ARG A 81 2.28 13.48 11.63
N ARG A 82 1.59 13.48 10.50
CA ARG A 82 0.46 14.37 10.27
C ARG A 82 -0.75 13.92 11.10
N VAL A 83 -1.55 14.88 11.54
CA VAL A 83 -2.88 14.58 12.11
C VAL A 83 -3.84 14.02 11.05
N THR A 84 -3.60 14.33 9.77
CA THR A 84 -4.37 13.77 8.65
C THR A 84 -3.96 12.33 8.35
N ALA A 85 -4.90 11.55 7.85
CA ALA A 85 -4.63 10.26 7.24
C ALA A 85 -3.85 10.40 5.92
N GLY A 86 -3.75 9.33 5.14
CA GLY A 86 -3.07 9.29 3.84
C GLY A 86 -1.66 8.72 3.89
N GLY A 87 -1.07 8.47 2.72
CA GLY A 87 0.24 7.87 2.55
C GLY A 87 1.42 8.78 2.91
N ALA A 88 2.61 8.19 3.00
CA ALA A 88 3.83 8.93 3.29
C ALA A 88 4.19 9.93 2.18
N LEU A 89 4.74 11.07 2.59
CA LEU A 89 5.19 12.17 1.73
C LEU A 89 6.62 12.57 2.10
N TYR A 90 7.40 12.92 1.11
CA TYR A 90 8.57 13.77 1.29
C TYR A 90 8.15 15.22 1.02
N LEU A 91 8.39 16.09 1.96
CA LEU A 91 8.02 17.50 1.91
C LEU A 91 9.28 18.36 2.05
N ASP A 92 9.39 19.42 1.25
CA ASP A 92 10.46 20.40 1.32
C ASP A 92 9.98 21.79 0.87
N ALA A 93 10.90 22.69 0.59
CA ALA A 93 10.58 24.04 0.10
C ALA A 93 10.00 24.05 -1.31
N GLY A 94 10.13 22.96 -2.08
CA GLY A 94 9.60 22.81 -3.44
C GLY A 94 8.10 22.53 -3.48
N GLN A 95 7.45 22.26 -2.34
CA GLN A 95 5.99 22.13 -2.27
C GLN A 95 5.36 23.35 -1.61
N GLN A 96 4.27 23.84 -2.20
CA GLN A 96 3.37 24.73 -1.49
C GLN A 96 2.32 23.88 -0.77
N CYS A 97 2.31 23.94 0.55
CA CYS A 97 1.28 23.30 1.37
C CYS A 97 0.25 24.32 1.83
N LEU A 98 -0.96 23.82 2.02
CA LEU A 98 -2.03 24.59 2.69
C LEU A 98 -2.76 23.71 3.68
N SER A 99 -3.22 24.31 4.78
CA SER A 99 -4.10 23.72 5.78
C SER A 99 -5.34 24.59 5.89
N LEU A 100 -6.50 24.06 5.48
CA LEU A 100 -7.81 24.70 5.58
C LEU A 100 -8.57 24.09 6.74
N LEU A 101 -8.96 24.92 7.72
CA LEU A 101 -9.78 24.55 8.88
C LEU A 101 -11.15 25.19 8.78
N VAL A 102 -12.19 24.36 8.76
CA VAL A 102 -13.59 24.78 8.69
C VAL A 102 -14.48 23.74 9.39
N PRO A 103 -15.76 24.06 9.70
CA PRO A 103 -16.72 23.06 10.13
C PRO A 103 -16.86 21.94 9.09
N LYS A 104 -16.83 20.68 9.53
CA LYS A 104 -16.81 19.52 8.62
C LYS A 104 -17.99 19.46 7.65
N LEU A 105 -19.17 19.91 8.06
CA LEU A 105 -20.38 19.92 7.23
C LEU A 105 -20.30 20.89 6.05
N VAL A 106 -19.44 21.91 6.11
CA VAL A 106 -19.18 22.82 4.99
C VAL A 106 -18.52 22.10 3.82
N LEU A 107 -17.78 21.04 4.11
CA LEU A 107 -17.07 20.23 3.11
C LEU A 107 -17.89 19.04 2.58
N GLY A 108 -18.90 18.58 3.34
CA GLY A 108 -19.75 17.45 2.95
C GLY A 108 -20.15 16.57 4.12
N ALA A 109 -21.02 15.59 3.88
CA ALA A 109 -21.56 14.70 4.89
C ALA A 109 -20.61 13.52 5.19
N THR A 110 -19.85 13.05 4.18
CA THR A 110 -18.98 11.88 4.28
C THR A 110 -17.50 12.24 4.10
N VAL A 111 -16.62 11.36 4.57
CA VAL A 111 -15.15 11.45 4.38
C VAL A 111 -14.80 11.60 2.90
N ALA A 112 -15.44 10.80 2.04
CA ALA A 112 -15.19 10.86 0.60
C ALA A 112 -15.63 12.20 -0.02
N GLU A 113 -16.78 12.75 0.38
CA GLU A 113 -17.25 14.05 -0.08
C GLU A 113 -16.33 15.19 0.38
N ARG A 114 -15.85 15.15 1.63
CA ARG A 114 -14.92 16.16 2.17
C ARG A 114 -13.59 16.14 1.44
N LEU A 115 -13.02 14.96 1.18
CA LEU A 115 -11.80 14.81 0.37
C LEU A 115 -12.01 15.34 -1.04
N LYS A 116 -13.11 14.96 -1.67
CA LYS A 116 -13.45 15.45 -3.02
C LYS A 116 -13.61 16.97 -3.05
N ARG A 117 -14.31 17.55 -2.07
CA ARG A 117 -14.48 19.01 -1.97
C ARG A 117 -13.14 19.73 -1.82
N GLY A 118 -12.24 19.20 -0.98
CA GLY A 118 -10.86 19.70 -0.88
C GLY A 118 -10.11 19.62 -2.20
N ALA A 119 -10.22 18.48 -2.88
CA ALA A 119 -9.58 18.27 -4.19
C ALA A 119 -10.16 19.20 -5.28
N ASP A 120 -11.47 19.44 -5.28
CA ASP A 120 -12.11 20.37 -6.22
C ASP A 120 -11.61 21.82 -6.02
N MET A 121 -11.38 22.25 -4.77
CA MET A 121 -10.76 23.56 -4.49
C MET A 121 -9.32 23.64 -5.00
N VAL A 122 -8.53 22.58 -4.81
CA VAL A 122 -7.16 22.51 -5.35
C VAL A 122 -7.19 22.50 -6.88
N ALA A 123 -8.08 21.75 -7.52
CA ALA A 123 -8.24 21.74 -8.98
C ALA A 123 -8.63 23.13 -9.53
N ALA A 124 -9.53 23.83 -8.85
CA ALA A 124 -9.93 25.19 -9.21
C ALA A 124 -8.76 26.19 -9.08
N ALA A 125 -7.94 26.06 -8.04
CA ALA A 125 -6.73 26.87 -7.88
C ALA A 125 -5.70 26.59 -8.98
N LEU A 126 -5.45 25.33 -9.31
CA LEU A 126 -4.58 24.93 -10.41
C LEU A 126 -5.09 25.49 -11.76
N ALA A 127 -6.40 25.46 -11.98
CA ALA A 127 -6.99 26.05 -13.20
C ALA A 127 -6.78 27.56 -13.30
N ARG A 128 -6.78 28.31 -12.19
CA ARG A 128 -6.45 29.75 -12.14
C ARG A 128 -4.97 30.01 -12.52
N LEU A 129 -4.08 29.04 -12.29
CA LEU A 129 -2.70 29.06 -12.74
C LEU A 129 -2.50 28.54 -14.18
N GLY A 130 -3.59 28.20 -14.88
CA GLY A 130 -3.54 27.66 -16.24
C GLY A 130 -3.28 26.14 -16.31
N VAL A 131 -3.35 25.43 -15.19
CA VAL A 131 -3.10 23.98 -15.12
C VAL A 131 -4.41 23.22 -14.92
N LYS A 132 -4.80 22.42 -15.91
CA LYS A 132 -5.98 21.56 -15.83
C LYS A 132 -5.64 20.25 -15.12
N ALA A 133 -6.16 20.06 -13.92
CA ALA A 133 -6.02 18.83 -13.14
C ALA A 133 -7.37 18.24 -12.79
N GLY A 134 -7.44 16.91 -12.70
CA GLY A 134 -8.63 16.15 -12.30
C GLY A 134 -8.41 15.37 -11.02
N PHE A 135 -9.48 15.17 -10.26
CA PHE A 135 -9.47 14.36 -9.06
C PHE A 135 -9.32 12.87 -9.41
N LYS A 136 -8.40 12.20 -8.74
CA LYS A 136 -8.27 10.75 -8.70
C LYS A 136 -8.46 10.27 -7.28
N ALA A 137 -9.58 9.58 -7.05
CA ALA A 137 -9.86 9.02 -5.73
C ALA A 137 -8.72 8.12 -5.22
N PRO A 138 -8.46 8.06 -3.90
CA PRO A 138 -9.25 8.77 -2.89
C PRO A 138 -8.83 10.23 -2.66
N ASN A 139 -7.61 10.66 -3.05
CA ASN A 139 -7.06 11.92 -2.56
C ASN A 139 -6.02 12.60 -3.48
N ASP A 140 -5.82 12.13 -4.71
CA ASP A 140 -4.84 12.68 -5.63
C ASP A 140 -5.46 13.62 -6.68
N LEU A 141 -4.65 14.54 -7.21
CA LEU A 141 -4.94 15.30 -8.41
C LEU A 141 -3.92 14.98 -9.49
N GLN A 142 -4.43 14.74 -10.70
CA GLN A 142 -3.62 14.36 -11.85
C GLN A 142 -3.87 15.31 -13.03
N VAL A 143 -2.80 15.64 -13.73
CA VAL A 143 -2.85 16.32 -15.04
C VAL A 143 -3.01 15.32 -16.18
N ALA A 144 -3.08 15.81 -17.42
CA ALA A 144 -3.03 14.98 -18.62
C ALA A 144 -1.83 14.01 -18.55
N GLY A 145 -2.00 12.76 -19.04
CA GLY A 145 -0.97 11.72 -18.91
C GLY A 145 -0.96 11.00 -17.55
N ARG A 146 -1.93 11.28 -16.67
CA ARG A 146 -2.10 10.66 -15.35
C ARG A 146 -0.97 10.93 -14.35
N GLN A 147 -0.22 12.03 -14.54
CA GLN A 147 0.82 12.44 -13.61
C GLN A 147 0.23 13.18 -12.41
N LYS A 148 0.61 12.76 -11.22
CA LYS A 148 0.21 13.39 -9.96
C LYS A 148 0.91 14.75 -9.83
N ILE A 149 0.12 15.79 -9.50
CA ILE A 149 0.60 17.16 -9.27
C ILE A 149 0.28 17.67 -7.86
N ALA A 150 -0.73 17.09 -7.21
CA ALA A 150 -1.10 17.46 -5.84
C ALA A 150 -1.78 16.29 -5.13
N SER A 151 -1.86 16.40 -3.82
CA SER A 151 -2.64 15.49 -2.97
C SER A 151 -3.39 16.28 -1.91
N VAL A 152 -4.52 15.73 -1.48
CA VAL A 152 -5.37 16.28 -0.43
C VAL A 152 -5.55 15.23 0.67
N PHE A 153 -5.51 15.67 1.92
CA PHE A 153 -5.62 14.80 3.09
C PHE A 153 -6.61 15.42 4.08
N LEU A 154 -7.28 14.56 4.84
CA LEU A 154 -8.32 14.95 5.77
C LEU A 154 -7.99 14.49 7.18
N ALA A 155 -8.28 15.35 8.15
CA ALA A 155 -8.44 15.00 9.56
C ALA A 155 -9.70 15.65 10.11
N GLU A 156 -10.31 15.02 11.11
CA GLU A 156 -11.49 15.52 11.79
C GLU A 156 -11.30 15.46 13.30
N ALA A 157 -11.83 16.47 13.99
CA ALA A 157 -11.97 16.49 15.43
C ALA A 157 -13.26 17.25 15.78
N ASP A 158 -14.12 16.61 16.56
CA ASP A 158 -15.45 17.13 16.89
C ASP A 158 -16.24 17.50 15.61
N ASP A 159 -16.68 18.75 15.50
CA ASP A 159 -17.38 19.29 14.32
C ASP A 159 -16.45 19.93 13.29
N SER A 160 -15.15 19.84 13.49
CA SER A 160 -14.13 20.47 12.64
C SER A 160 -13.49 19.50 11.68
N ALA A 161 -13.11 20.01 10.52
CA ALA A 161 -12.29 19.30 9.53
C ALA A 161 -11.09 20.16 9.12
N LEU A 162 -9.96 19.50 9.00
CA LEU A 162 -8.73 20.01 8.42
C LEU A 162 -8.50 19.36 7.07
N ILE A 163 -8.47 20.16 6.02
CA ILE A 163 -7.94 19.76 4.71
C ILE A 163 -6.49 20.21 4.64
N PHE A 164 -5.58 19.24 4.58
CA PHE A 164 -4.18 19.49 4.22
C PHE A 164 -3.99 19.17 2.74
N ALA A 165 -3.40 20.08 1.98
CA ALA A 165 -3.03 19.84 0.59
C ALA A 165 -1.54 20.11 0.37
N SER A 166 -0.89 19.23 -0.41
CA SER A 166 0.48 19.40 -0.88
C SER A 166 0.47 19.52 -2.40
N ILE A 167 0.99 20.65 -2.89
CA ILE A 167 1.07 20.99 -4.30
C ILE A 167 2.54 20.97 -4.71
N LEU A 168 2.87 20.19 -5.73
CA LEU A 168 4.22 20.07 -6.26
C LEU A 168 4.53 21.29 -7.14
N VAL A 169 5.15 22.32 -6.56
CA VAL A 169 5.62 23.49 -7.31
C VAL A 169 6.93 23.13 -8.02
N GLU A 170 7.86 22.56 -7.30
CA GLU A 170 9.05 21.89 -7.76
C GLU A 170 9.08 20.49 -7.13
N LEU A 171 9.92 19.60 -7.63
CA LEU A 171 9.97 18.20 -7.14
C LEU A 171 11.40 17.69 -7.12
N ASP A 172 11.95 17.46 -5.93
CA ASP A 172 13.14 16.64 -5.72
C ASP A 172 12.76 15.16 -5.53
N LEU A 173 12.56 14.50 -6.65
CA LEU A 173 12.15 13.09 -6.65
C LEU A 173 13.25 12.18 -6.10
N ALA A 174 14.52 12.52 -6.29
CA ALA A 174 15.64 11.73 -5.79
C ALA A 174 15.70 11.75 -4.26
N ALA A 175 15.51 12.91 -3.63
CA ALA A 175 15.42 13.03 -2.18
C ALA A 175 14.21 12.26 -1.64
N ALA A 176 13.04 12.41 -2.28
CA ALA A 176 11.83 11.68 -1.90
C ALA A 176 12.03 10.17 -1.90
N MET A 177 12.63 9.62 -2.97
CA MET A 177 12.89 8.17 -3.08
C MET A 177 13.94 7.67 -2.10
N LYS A 178 14.87 8.50 -1.67
CA LYS A 178 15.87 8.15 -0.65
C LYS A 178 15.31 8.20 0.76
N ALA A 179 14.40 9.13 1.06
CA ALA A 179 13.81 9.30 2.39
C ALA A 179 12.72 8.28 2.68
N LEU A 180 11.88 7.96 1.69
CA LEU A 180 10.78 7.02 1.85
C LEU A 180 11.21 5.58 1.55
N LEU A 181 10.52 4.60 2.13
CA LEU A 181 10.75 3.19 1.86
C LEU A 181 10.24 2.84 0.46
N VAL A 182 11.07 3.23 -0.51
CA VAL A 182 11.01 2.71 -1.88
C VAL A 182 12.13 1.69 -2.01
N PRO A 183 11.94 0.55 -2.66
CA PRO A 183 12.99 -0.43 -2.87
C PRO A 183 14.24 0.18 -3.50
N THR A 184 15.40 -0.35 -3.11
CA THR A 184 16.71 0.25 -3.44
C THR A 184 16.96 0.38 -4.93
N GLU A 185 16.39 -0.53 -5.72
CA GLU A 185 16.51 -0.59 -7.18
C GLU A 185 15.77 0.58 -7.87
N LYS A 186 14.78 1.20 -7.22
CA LYS A 186 14.16 2.45 -7.70
C LYS A 186 15.07 3.67 -7.58
N LEU A 187 16.16 3.56 -6.84
CA LEU A 187 17.19 4.59 -6.80
C LEU A 187 18.11 4.56 -8.02
N THR A 188 17.91 3.61 -8.92
CA THR A 188 18.59 3.58 -10.23
C THR A 188 18.05 4.70 -11.13
N VAL A 189 18.84 5.04 -12.17
CA VAL A 189 18.44 6.06 -13.17
C VAL A 189 17.08 5.70 -13.78
N THR A 190 16.86 4.43 -14.12
CA THR A 190 15.60 3.94 -14.70
C THR A 190 14.42 4.07 -13.72
N GLY A 191 14.63 3.78 -12.44
CA GLY A 191 13.60 3.93 -11.41
C GLY A 191 13.19 5.40 -11.20
N LEU A 192 14.13 6.32 -11.28
CA LEU A 192 13.85 7.77 -11.26
C LEU A 192 13.07 8.24 -12.49
N GLU A 193 13.37 7.71 -13.68
CA GLU A 193 12.63 8.01 -14.90
C GLU A 193 11.17 7.57 -14.79
N HIS A 194 10.91 6.35 -14.33
CA HIS A 194 9.55 5.86 -14.13
C HIS A 194 8.77 6.64 -13.06
N ALA A 195 9.44 7.09 -12.00
CA ALA A 195 8.78 7.95 -11.02
C ALA A 195 8.43 9.32 -11.62
N ARG A 196 9.28 9.87 -12.52
CA ARG A 196 8.99 11.09 -13.29
C ARG A 196 7.80 10.94 -14.23
N GLU A 197 7.58 9.76 -14.79
CA GLU A 197 6.40 9.47 -15.61
C GLU A 197 5.09 9.52 -14.83
N ARG A 198 5.14 9.33 -13.50
CA ARG A 198 3.97 9.27 -12.61
C ARG A 198 3.73 10.55 -11.81
N MET A 199 4.71 11.44 -11.73
CA MET A 199 4.66 12.69 -10.97
C MET A 199 5.12 13.86 -11.83
N THR A 200 4.55 15.03 -11.59
CA THR A 200 4.95 16.27 -12.24
C THR A 200 4.86 17.43 -11.26
N SER A 201 5.34 18.61 -11.66
CA SER A 201 5.28 19.82 -10.86
C SER A 201 4.71 21.00 -11.66
N LEU A 202 4.31 22.05 -10.97
CA LEU A 202 3.88 23.29 -11.61
C LEU A 202 5.01 23.86 -12.51
N ALA A 203 6.25 23.81 -12.03
CA ALA A 203 7.40 24.26 -12.81
C ALA A 203 7.51 23.52 -14.15
N THR A 204 7.30 22.19 -14.13
CA THR A 204 7.34 21.36 -15.35
C THR A 204 6.18 21.69 -16.29
N VAL A 205 4.96 21.77 -15.76
CA VAL A 205 3.75 21.97 -16.59
C VAL A 205 3.69 23.39 -17.17
N LEU A 206 4.11 24.40 -16.40
CA LEU A 206 4.09 25.81 -16.80
C LEU A 206 5.33 26.26 -17.57
N GLY A 207 6.41 25.46 -17.55
CA GLY A 207 7.72 25.85 -18.10
C GLY A 207 8.42 26.95 -17.28
N ARG A 208 7.94 27.27 -16.09
CA ARG A 208 8.52 28.24 -15.14
C ARG A 208 8.12 27.89 -13.71
N VAL A 209 8.91 28.31 -12.74
CA VAL A 209 8.52 28.26 -11.33
C VAL A 209 7.58 29.42 -11.03
N PRO A 210 6.30 29.17 -10.64
CA PRO A 210 5.41 30.25 -10.24
C PRO A 210 5.85 30.84 -8.90
N ALA A 211 5.63 32.14 -8.70
CA ALA A 211 5.94 32.79 -7.44
C ALA A 211 4.97 32.31 -6.32
N ALA A 212 5.45 32.28 -5.08
CA ALA A 212 4.65 31.76 -3.96
C ALA A 212 3.34 32.54 -3.76
N ASP A 213 3.39 33.86 -3.90
CA ASP A 213 2.22 34.75 -3.80
C ASP A 213 1.22 34.53 -4.95
N GLU A 214 1.69 34.22 -6.17
CA GLU A 214 0.85 33.82 -7.30
C GLU A 214 0.08 32.53 -6.99
N VAL A 215 0.76 31.52 -6.45
CA VAL A 215 0.15 30.25 -6.06
C VAL A 215 -0.84 30.48 -4.93
N GLN A 216 -0.46 31.19 -3.86
CA GLN A 216 -1.33 31.48 -2.73
C GLN A 216 -2.58 32.30 -3.14
N ALA A 217 -2.43 33.27 -4.05
CA ALA A 217 -3.56 34.06 -4.56
C ALA A 217 -4.55 33.19 -5.34
N ALA A 218 -4.07 32.25 -6.17
CA ALA A 218 -4.92 31.31 -6.88
C ALA A 218 -5.73 30.43 -5.91
N PHE A 219 -5.08 29.94 -4.86
CA PHE A 219 -5.75 29.13 -3.82
C PHE A 219 -6.76 29.93 -3.00
N ARG A 220 -6.41 31.15 -2.59
CA ARG A 220 -7.35 32.03 -1.90
C ARG A 220 -8.63 32.24 -2.71
N GLY A 221 -8.47 32.62 -3.99
CA GLY A 221 -9.63 32.82 -4.86
C GLY A 221 -10.46 31.56 -5.09
N ALA A 222 -9.86 30.39 -5.13
CA ALA A 222 -10.60 29.12 -5.24
C ALA A 222 -11.38 28.78 -3.96
N VAL A 223 -10.78 29.01 -2.78
CA VAL A 223 -11.44 28.82 -1.48
C VAL A 223 -12.59 29.81 -1.31
N GLU A 224 -12.38 31.10 -1.62
CA GLU A 224 -13.43 32.13 -1.56
C GLU A 224 -14.65 31.79 -2.42
N GLU A 225 -14.41 31.32 -3.64
CA GLU A 225 -15.48 30.89 -4.54
C GLU A 225 -16.20 29.65 -4.02
N ALA A 226 -15.42 28.61 -3.63
CA ALA A 226 -15.98 27.33 -3.20
C ALA A 226 -16.77 27.44 -1.89
N LEU A 227 -16.33 28.26 -0.95
CA LEU A 227 -16.96 28.43 0.37
C LEU A 227 -17.87 29.66 0.47
N ASN A 228 -17.98 30.46 -0.60
CA ASN A 228 -18.70 31.74 -0.61
C ASN A 228 -18.28 32.65 0.56
N CYS A 229 -17.00 32.74 0.84
CA CYS A 229 -16.41 33.51 1.94
C CYS A 229 -15.56 34.68 1.42
N VAL A 230 -15.00 35.46 2.31
CA VAL A 230 -13.99 36.48 2.04
C VAL A 230 -12.78 36.17 2.91
N THR A 231 -11.60 36.12 2.28
CA THR A 231 -10.35 35.92 3.04
C THR A 231 -9.86 37.25 3.61
N VAL A 232 -9.48 37.24 4.88
CA VAL A 232 -8.92 38.39 5.58
C VAL A 232 -7.57 38.04 6.19
N PRO A 233 -6.55 38.91 6.13
CA PRO A 233 -5.28 38.65 6.82
C PRO A 233 -5.54 38.41 8.33
N GLY A 234 -4.99 37.29 8.84
CA GLY A 234 -5.10 36.95 10.25
C GLY A 234 -3.71 36.75 10.87
N PRO A 235 -3.57 37.04 12.17
CA PRO A 235 -2.35 36.66 12.87
C PRO A 235 -2.25 35.14 12.96
N LEU A 236 -1.04 34.61 13.05
CA LEU A 236 -0.79 33.20 13.41
C LEU A 236 -0.64 33.11 14.94
N PRO A 237 -1.73 32.91 15.71
CA PRO A 237 -1.61 32.81 17.15
C PRO A 237 -0.73 31.62 17.52
N PRO A 238 0.15 31.76 18.52
CA PRO A 238 0.93 30.63 19.00
C PRO A 238 0.01 29.55 19.56
N VAL A 239 0.29 28.30 19.21
CA VAL A 239 -0.36 27.12 19.78
C VAL A 239 0.72 26.26 20.42
N ALA A 240 0.39 25.63 21.54
CA ALA A 240 1.30 24.66 22.14
C ALA A 240 1.39 23.45 21.22
N VAL A 241 2.56 23.16 20.71
CA VAL A 241 2.80 22.02 19.81
C VAL A 241 3.55 20.90 20.54
N THR A 242 3.08 19.68 20.32
CA THR A 242 3.78 18.46 20.71
C THR A 242 4.06 17.65 19.44
N ASN A 243 5.31 17.27 19.25
CA ASN A 243 5.73 16.52 18.08
C ASN A 243 5.82 15.02 18.45
N GLU A 244 4.69 14.30 18.38
CA GLU A 244 4.65 12.85 18.58
C GLU A 244 4.76 12.13 17.24
N VAL A 245 5.97 11.91 16.77
CA VAL A 245 6.24 11.17 15.53
C VAL A 245 6.27 9.67 15.77
N GLN A 246 6.81 9.26 16.93
CA GLN A 246 6.99 7.85 17.25
C GLN A 246 5.70 7.27 17.84
N GLY A 247 5.20 6.22 17.21
CA GLY A 247 4.24 5.29 17.82
C GLY A 247 4.99 4.09 18.42
N ALA A 248 4.27 3.13 19.00
CA ALA A 248 4.86 1.84 19.35
C ALA A 248 5.44 1.18 18.10
N PRO A 249 6.66 0.58 18.15
CA PRO A 249 7.31 -0.03 16.99
C PRO A 249 6.42 -1.06 16.30
N TRP A 250 6.41 -1.06 14.96
CA TRP A 250 5.68 -2.06 14.17
C TRP A 250 6.57 -3.30 14.01
N GLN A 251 6.64 -4.11 15.06
CA GLN A 251 7.46 -5.32 15.11
C GLN A 251 6.59 -6.54 15.39
N ALA A 252 6.87 -7.63 14.68
CA ALA A 252 6.33 -8.95 14.98
C ALA A 252 7.25 -9.65 15.99
N ASP A 253 6.67 -10.41 16.90
CA ASP A 253 7.34 -11.33 17.81
C ASP A 253 6.89 -12.76 17.53
N GLU A 254 7.32 -13.72 18.33
CA GLU A 254 7.00 -15.15 18.16
C GLU A 254 5.50 -15.49 18.26
N GLN A 255 4.66 -14.56 18.71
CA GLN A 255 3.22 -14.72 18.87
C GLN A 255 2.43 -13.74 17.99
N THR A 256 3.07 -13.06 17.05
CA THR A 256 2.47 -11.99 16.25
C THR A 256 2.27 -12.41 14.79
N PHE A 257 1.07 -12.19 14.28
CA PHE A 257 0.69 -12.45 12.89
C PHE A 257 0.40 -11.12 12.17
N GLU A 258 1.15 -10.85 11.12
CA GLU A 258 0.88 -9.72 10.22
C GLU A 258 -0.02 -10.16 9.06
N THR A 259 -1.00 -9.36 8.74
CA THR A 259 -1.83 -9.52 7.55
C THR A 259 -2.04 -8.17 6.89
N LYS A 260 -1.94 -8.13 5.56
CA LYS A 260 -2.22 -6.93 4.77
C LYS A 260 -3.31 -7.21 3.73
N ASP A 261 -4.10 -6.19 3.41
CA ASP A 261 -5.08 -6.22 2.32
C ASP A 261 -5.05 -4.89 1.56
N LYS A 262 -5.24 -4.94 0.25
CA LYS A 262 -5.41 -3.75 -0.58
C LYS A 262 -6.87 -3.61 -0.95
N VAL A 263 -7.45 -2.49 -0.54
CA VAL A 263 -8.82 -2.11 -0.86
C VAL A 263 -8.80 -0.90 -1.80
N GLU A 264 -9.96 -0.48 -2.29
CA GLU A 264 -10.05 0.57 -3.31
C GLU A 264 -9.37 1.88 -2.87
N GLY A 265 -9.58 2.29 -1.64
CA GLY A 265 -9.09 3.58 -1.09
C GLY A 265 -7.91 3.47 -0.14
N ALA A 266 -7.42 2.26 0.19
CA ALA A 266 -6.40 2.11 1.22
C ALA A 266 -5.59 0.81 1.10
N THR A 267 -4.44 0.80 1.76
CA THR A 267 -3.77 -0.42 2.21
C THR A 267 -4.08 -0.59 3.68
N LEU A 268 -4.65 -1.72 4.06
CA LEU A 268 -4.94 -2.08 5.44
C LEU A 268 -3.91 -3.11 5.93
N ARG A 269 -3.37 -2.90 7.12
CA ARG A 269 -2.48 -3.84 7.80
C ARG A 269 -2.98 -4.08 9.21
N VAL A 270 -2.82 -5.30 9.70
CA VAL A 270 -3.07 -5.66 11.10
C VAL A 270 -1.92 -6.50 11.63
N LEU A 271 -1.49 -6.18 12.86
CA LEU A 271 -0.67 -7.04 13.69
C LEU A 271 -1.56 -7.61 14.80
N LEU A 272 -1.70 -8.91 14.82
CA LEU A 272 -2.44 -9.64 15.84
C LEU A 272 -1.43 -10.40 16.70
N THR A 273 -1.31 -10.01 17.98
CA THR A 273 -0.47 -10.69 18.96
C THR A 273 -1.35 -11.52 19.89
N LEU A 274 -0.94 -12.74 20.16
CA LEU A 274 -1.64 -13.66 21.05
C LEU A 274 -0.90 -13.84 22.37
N ASP A 275 -1.64 -14.09 23.44
CA ASP A 275 -1.07 -14.58 24.69
C ASP A 275 -0.90 -16.12 24.66
N PRO A 276 -0.25 -16.72 25.68
CA PRO A 276 -0.07 -18.17 25.76
C PRO A 276 -1.39 -18.97 25.80
N GLU A 277 -2.47 -18.36 26.25
CA GLU A 277 -3.81 -18.93 26.32
C GLU A 277 -4.62 -18.76 25.03
N GLU A 278 -3.97 -18.23 23.95
CA GLU A 278 -4.56 -17.98 22.63
C GLU A 278 -5.69 -16.94 22.62
N ARG A 279 -5.56 -15.95 23.49
CA ARG A 279 -6.41 -14.77 23.48
C ARG A 279 -5.66 -13.61 22.81
N VAL A 280 -6.40 -12.65 22.32
CA VAL A 280 -5.85 -11.43 21.73
C VAL A 280 -5.15 -10.61 22.82
N ALA A 281 -3.82 -10.66 22.86
CA ALA A 281 -3.01 -9.82 23.75
C ALA A 281 -2.88 -8.39 23.22
N ALA A 282 -2.77 -8.24 21.90
CA ALA A 282 -2.77 -6.93 21.23
C ALA A 282 -3.28 -7.04 19.80
N LEU A 283 -3.95 -5.99 19.37
CA LEU A 283 -4.33 -5.79 17.99
C LEU A 283 -3.91 -4.37 17.57
N ARG A 284 -3.19 -4.24 16.48
CA ARG A 284 -2.73 -2.94 15.98
C ARG A 284 -3.04 -2.84 14.51
N PHE A 285 -3.52 -1.66 14.09
CA PHE A 285 -3.80 -1.37 12.69
C PHE A 285 -2.82 -0.34 12.14
N ALA A 286 -2.46 -0.48 10.86
CA ALA A 286 -1.81 0.57 10.09
C ALA A 286 -2.47 0.70 8.73
N THR A 287 -2.68 1.95 8.28
CA THR A 287 -3.34 2.23 7.01
C THR A 287 -3.00 3.64 6.49
N ASP A 288 -3.00 3.77 5.18
CA ASP A 288 -3.03 5.05 4.47
C ASP A 288 -4.46 5.53 4.16
N GLY A 289 -5.48 4.81 4.63
CA GLY A 289 -6.88 5.13 4.40
C GLY A 289 -7.39 6.33 5.21
N HIS A 290 -8.38 7.02 4.65
CA HIS A 290 -9.09 8.11 5.30
C HIS A 290 -10.40 7.60 5.89
N PHE A 291 -10.60 7.79 7.18
CA PHE A 291 -11.81 7.37 7.89
C PHE A 291 -12.09 8.24 9.12
N ALA A 292 -13.34 8.24 9.56
CA ALA A 292 -13.83 8.95 10.72
C ALA A 292 -14.85 8.11 11.50
N PRO A 293 -14.82 8.10 12.85
CA PRO A 293 -13.85 8.83 13.68
C PRO A 293 -12.45 8.21 13.62
N ALA A 294 -11.41 9.02 13.75
CA ALA A 294 -10.01 8.57 13.65
C ALA A 294 -9.61 7.51 14.70
N THR A 295 -10.40 7.33 15.74
CA THR A 295 -10.21 6.34 16.81
C THR A 295 -10.92 5.02 16.56
N ALA A 296 -11.66 4.85 15.45
CA ALA A 296 -12.51 3.68 15.21
C ALA A 296 -11.72 2.35 15.27
N LEU A 297 -10.54 2.30 14.65
CA LEU A 297 -9.71 1.09 14.66
C LEU A 297 -9.05 0.84 16.03
N ASP A 298 -8.70 1.89 16.78
CA ASP A 298 -8.16 1.76 18.13
C ASP A 298 -9.25 1.26 19.11
N GLN A 299 -10.49 1.74 18.96
CA GLN A 299 -11.64 1.28 19.74
C GLN A 299 -11.96 -0.20 19.45
N LEU A 300 -11.89 -0.59 18.18
CA LEU A 300 -12.02 -1.99 17.79
C LEU A 300 -10.90 -2.85 18.41
N ALA A 301 -9.66 -2.40 18.35
CA ALA A 301 -8.53 -3.11 18.95
C ALA A 301 -8.72 -3.30 20.47
N ALA A 302 -9.15 -2.26 21.18
CA ALA A 302 -9.45 -2.32 22.60
C ALA A 302 -10.62 -3.29 22.92
N ALA A 303 -11.67 -3.29 22.11
CA ALA A 303 -12.82 -4.18 22.28
C ALA A 303 -12.49 -5.67 22.06
N LEU A 304 -11.49 -5.94 21.23
CA LEU A 304 -11.06 -7.30 20.92
C LEU A 304 -9.98 -7.84 21.87
N HIS A 305 -9.42 -7.01 22.74
CA HIS A 305 -8.44 -7.44 23.74
C HIS A 305 -9.03 -8.52 24.66
N GLY A 306 -8.30 -9.59 24.91
CA GLY A 306 -8.71 -10.72 25.73
C GLY A 306 -9.72 -11.68 25.06
N GLN A 307 -10.17 -11.40 23.84
CA GLN A 307 -11.05 -12.31 23.09
C GLN A 307 -10.30 -13.59 22.70
N GLU A 308 -11.00 -14.72 22.76
CA GLU A 308 -10.47 -15.98 22.24
C GLU A 308 -10.30 -15.91 20.72
N MET A 309 -9.22 -16.50 20.20
CA MET A 309 -8.91 -16.50 18.78
C MET A 309 -10.07 -17.03 17.92
N SER A 310 -10.77 -18.06 18.41
CA SER A 310 -11.93 -18.66 17.72
C SER A 310 -13.11 -17.70 17.58
N ALA A 311 -13.25 -16.73 18.47
CA ALA A 311 -14.36 -15.78 18.54
C ALA A 311 -14.01 -14.40 17.93
N VAL A 312 -12.73 -14.09 17.71
CA VAL A 312 -12.27 -12.73 17.36
C VAL A 312 -12.91 -12.19 16.09
N ALA A 313 -13.10 -13.00 15.06
CA ALA A 313 -13.71 -12.57 13.80
C ALA A 313 -15.20 -12.23 13.96
N ALA A 314 -15.94 -12.99 14.78
CA ALA A 314 -17.34 -12.69 15.10
C ALA A 314 -17.43 -11.42 15.94
N ALA A 315 -16.64 -11.33 17.02
CA ALA A 315 -16.61 -10.16 17.89
C ALA A 315 -16.23 -8.87 17.12
N ALA A 316 -15.32 -8.96 16.15
CA ALA A 316 -14.97 -7.84 15.28
C ALA A 316 -16.17 -7.37 14.44
N ARG A 317 -16.90 -8.29 13.81
CA ARG A 317 -18.10 -7.95 13.04
C ARG A 317 -19.18 -7.32 13.91
N ASP A 318 -19.42 -7.85 15.10
CA ASP A 318 -20.42 -7.33 16.03
C ASP A 318 -20.05 -5.92 16.51
N HIS A 319 -18.78 -5.69 16.85
CA HIS A 319 -18.30 -4.36 17.24
C HIS A 319 -18.45 -3.35 16.10
N LEU A 320 -18.00 -3.69 14.88
CA LEU A 320 -18.07 -2.81 13.71
C LEU A 320 -19.52 -2.51 13.28
N PHE A 321 -20.43 -3.43 13.52
CA PHE A 321 -21.87 -3.19 13.30
C PHE A 321 -22.44 -2.23 14.35
N ALA A 322 -22.07 -2.39 15.62
CA ALA A 322 -22.54 -1.52 16.71
C ALA A 322 -21.89 -0.12 16.68
N HIS A 323 -20.67 0.00 16.13
CA HIS A 323 -19.88 1.22 16.08
C HIS A 323 -19.44 1.50 14.65
N PRO A 324 -20.36 1.95 13.77
CA PRO A 324 -20.03 2.20 12.37
C PRO A 324 -19.07 3.38 12.23
N PHE A 325 -18.22 3.33 11.22
CA PHE A 325 -17.33 4.41 10.82
C PHE A 325 -17.52 4.72 9.33
N ASP A 326 -17.21 5.96 8.94
CA ASP A 326 -17.22 6.41 7.55
C ASP A 326 -15.81 6.42 6.97
N ALA A 327 -15.60 5.90 5.78
CA ALA A 327 -14.28 5.83 5.15
C ALA A 327 -14.34 6.01 3.62
N ALA A 328 -13.24 6.47 3.06
CA ALA A 328 -13.10 6.66 1.62
C ALA A 328 -12.53 5.39 0.95
N GLY A 329 -13.40 4.60 0.31
CA GLY A 329 -13.03 3.44 -0.51
C GLY A 329 -12.78 2.14 0.26
N PHE A 330 -13.17 2.05 1.54
CA PHE A 330 -13.22 0.81 2.30
C PHE A 330 -14.28 0.89 3.40
N GLY A 331 -14.52 -0.22 4.11
CA GLY A 331 -15.55 -0.24 5.14
C GLY A 331 -15.38 -1.35 6.17
N ALA A 332 -16.38 -1.49 7.04
CA ALA A 332 -16.42 -2.47 8.11
C ALA A 332 -16.15 -3.92 7.64
N ALA A 333 -16.71 -4.28 6.47
CA ALA A 333 -16.50 -5.61 5.89
C ALA A 333 -15.04 -5.89 5.53
N ASP A 334 -14.30 -4.87 5.07
CA ASP A 334 -12.89 -5.01 4.71
C ASP A 334 -12.02 -5.20 5.97
N VAL A 335 -12.31 -4.43 7.03
CA VAL A 335 -11.62 -4.55 8.31
C VAL A 335 -11.92 -5.90 8.97
N ALA A 336 -13.19 -6.34 8.98
CA ALA A 336 -13.57 -7.65 9.51
C ALA A 336 -12.88 -8.80 8.78
N ARG A 337 -12.83 -8.74 7.44
CA ARG A 337 -12.12 -9.72 6.62
C ARG A 337 -10.62 -9.75 6.90
N LEU A 338 -10.00 -8.59 7.13
CA LEU A 338 -8.59 -8.50 7.48
C LEU A 338 -8.30 -9.22 8.81
N ILE A 339 -9.15 -9.00 9.84
CA ILE A 339 -9.03 -9.66 11.14
C ILE A 339 -9.26 -11.18 11.02
N GLU A 340 -10.26 -11.60 10.24
CA GLU A 340 -10.54 -13.01 9.98
C GLU A 340 -9.33 -13.71 9.33
N ARG A 341 -8.71 -13.07 8.36
CA ARG A 341 -7.48 -13.56 7.73
C ARG A 341 -6.31 -13.62 8.72
N ALA A 342 -6.16 -12.63 9.59
CA ALA A 342 -5.12 -12.64 10.62
C ALA A 342 -5.35 -13.80 11.61
N ALA A 343 -6.58 -14.02 12.03
CA ALA A 343 -6.95 -15.14 12.90
C ALA A 343 -6.66 -16.50 12.24
N ALA A 344 -6.94 -16.65 10.96
CA ALA A 344 -6.67 -17.88 10.21
C ALA A 344 -5.16 -18.24 10.15
N LYS A 345 -4.25 -17.26 10.29
CA LYS A 345 -2.80 -17.50 10.29
C LYS A 345 -2.35 -18.43 11.42
N ARG A 346 -2.96 -18.32 12.60
CA ARG A 346 -2.68 -19.22 13.73
C ARG A 346 -3.08 -20.66 13.44
N GLY A 347 -4.23 -20.85 12.82
CA GLY A 347 -4.66 -22.18 12.36
C GLY A 347 -3.70 -22.79 11.36
N LEU A 348 -3.27 -22.00 10.37
CA LEU A 348 -2.25 -22.38 9.37
C LEU A 348 -0.91 -22.72 10.00
N GLN A 349 -0.43 -21.89 10.93
CA GLN A 349 0.80 -22.13 11.66
C GLN A 349 0.81 -23.52 12.30
N ARG A 350 -0.25 -23.86 13.00
CA ARG A 350 -0.40 -25.17 13.68
C ARG A 350 -0.55 -26.32 12.71
N LEU A 351 -1.42 -26.14 11.72
CA LEU A 351 -1.71 -27.19 10.73
C LEU A 351 -0.46 -27.60 9.97
N ILE A 352 0.37 -26.62 9.55
CA ILE A 352 1.48 -26.83 8.65
C ILE A 352 2.82 -26.90 9.41
N GLY A 353 2.89 -26.45 10.66
CA GLY A 353 4.13 -26.35 11.43
C GLY A 353 5.00 -25.15 11.02
N LEU A 354 4.37 -24.06 10.57
CA LEU A 354 5.05 -22.84 10.14
C LEU A 354 5.52 -22.02 11.36
N THR A 355 6.50 -21.13 11.14
CA THR A 355 6.76 -20.03 12.08
C THR A 355 5.65 -18.97 11.95
N PRO A 356 5.44 -18.07 12.92
CA PRO A 356 4.49 -16.97 12.77
C PRO A 356 4.79 -16.07 11.54
N GLU A 357 6.06 -15.83 11.24
CA GLU A 357 6.49 -15.08 10.06
C GLU A 357 6.11 -15.80 8.77
N GLN A 358 6.41 -17.09 8.66
CA GLN A 358 6.01 -17.93 7.52
C GLN A 358 4.49 -17.97 7.36
N ALA A 359 3.75 -18.14 8.47
CA ALA A 359 2.30 -18.14 8.44
C ALA A 359 1.74 -16.77 7.99
N SER A 360 2.39 -15.67 8.39
CA SER A 360 2.05 -14.31 7.93
C SER A 360 2.23 -14.16 6.40
N GLY A 361 3.19 -14.86 5.81
CA GLY A 361 3.42 -14.91 4.36
C GLY A 361 2.45 -15.80 3.58
N VAL A 362 1.58 -16.60 4.23
CA VAL A 362 0.60 -17.43 3.52
C VAL A 362 -0.61 -16.59 3.10
N MET A 363 -0.99 -16.67 1.84
CA MET A 363 -2.17 -16.01 1.27
C MET A 363 -3.16 -17.08 0.79
N LEU A 364 -4.45 -16.89 1.07
CA LEU A 364 -5.51 -17.81 0.66
C LEU A 364 -6.39 -17.15 -0.41
N ALA A 365 -6.73 -17.91 -1.44
CA ALA A 365 -7.69 -17.49 -2.46
C ALA A 365 -8.69 -18.61 -2.73
N GLY A 366 -9.84 -18.26 -3.31
CA GLY A 366 -10.91 -19.21 -3.64
C GLY A 366 -12.16 -19.06 -2.77
N ALA A 367 -13.11 -19.94 -3.01
CA ALA A 367 -14.43 -19.92 -2.36
C ALA A 367 -14.42 -20.66 -1.01
N GLY A 368 -13.49 -21.60 -0.79
CA GLY A 368 -13.34 -22.37 0.42
C GLY A 368 -12.22 -21.80 1.30
N SER A 369 -12.55 -21.44 2.53
CA SER A 369 -11.56 -20.88 3.47
C SER A 369 -10.76 -21.95 4.22
N ASP A 370 -10.99 -23.23 3.94
CA ASP A 370 -10.29 -24.33 4.63
C ASP A 370 -8.97 -24.68 3.92
N PRO A 371 -7.82 -24.23 4.46
CA PRO A 371 -6.52 -24.50 3.85
C PRO A 371 -6.15 -25.98 3.86
N GLN A 372 -6.63 -26.77 4.81
CA GLN A 372 -6.40 -28.22 4.88
C GLN A 372 -7.09 -28.92 3.71
N ALA A 373 -8.34 -28.59 3.47
CA ALA A 373 -9.07 -29.12 2.32
C ALA A 373 -8.49 -28.66 0.99
N ALA A 374 -7.99 -27.42 0.92
CA ALA A 374 -7.28 -26.91 -0.27
C ALA A 374 -5.99 -27.69 -0.54
N LEU A 375 -5.14 -27.89 0.46
CA LEU A 375 -3.90 -28.66 0.33
C LEU A 375 -4.15 -30.13 -0.03
N ALA A 376 -5.19 -30.74 0.56
CA ALA A 376 -5.55 -32.12 0.26
C ALA A 376 -5.98 -32.36 -1.20
N ARG A 377 -6.43 -31.34 -1.91
CA ARG A 377 -6.88 -31.40 -3.30
C ARG A 377 -5.90 -30.76 -4.29
N ALA A 378 -4.80 -30.19 -3.79
CA ALA A 378 -3.86 -29.49 -4.64
C ALA A 378 -3.16 -30.45 -5.62
N SER A 379 -3.19 -30.14 -6.91
CA SER A 379 -2.62 -30.97 -7.97
C SER A 379 -1.69 -30.20 -8.92
N VAL A 380 -1.64 -28.87 -8.77
CA VAL A 380 -0.75 -27.99 -9.55
C VAL A 380 0.04 -27.09 -8.60
N MET A 381 1.31 -26.81 -8.97
CA MET A 381 2.13 -25.81 -8.32
C MET A 381 2.48 -24.69 -9.30
N LEU A 382 2.26 -23.42 -8.89
CA LEU A 382 2.63 -22.24 -9.66
C LEU A 382 3.84 -21.55 -9.02
N VAL A 383 4.90 -21.36 -9.81
CA VAL A 383 6.17 -20.76 -9.36
C VAL A 383 6.46 -19.50 -10.16
N PRO A 384 6.85 -18.37 -9.53
CA PRO A 384 7.14 -17.14 -10.25
C PRO A 384 8.52 -17.20 -10.92
N TYR A 385 8.61 -16.72 -12.16
CA TYR A 385 9.89 -16.69 -12.90
C TYR A 385 10.94 -15.80 -12.22
N CYS A 386 10.52 -14.74 -11.51
CA CYS A 386 11.44 -13.81 -10.85
C CYS A 386 12.23 -14.44 -9.70
N ALA A 387 11.80 -15.58 -9.17
CA ALA A 387 12.57 -16.36 -8.20
C ALA A 387 13.61 -17.30 -8.86
N LYS A 388 13.61 -17.46 -10.18
CA LYS A 388 14.73 -18.09 -10.88
C LYS A 388 15.89 -17.10 -10.96
N PRO A 389 17.14 -17.52 -10.69
CA PRO A 389 18.30 -16.64 -10.75
C PRO A 389 18.46 -15.94 -12.11
N ASN A 390 19.03 -14.75 -12.08
CA ASN A 390 19.25 -13.92 -13.26
C ASN A 390 20.06 -14.64 -14.36
N TRP A 391 21.06 -15.41 -13.97
CA TRP A 391 21.88 -16.23 -14.87
C TRP A 391 21.19 -17.49 -15.39
N CYS A 392 19.98 -17.81 -14.91
CA CYS A 392 19.29 -19.04 -15.29
C CYS A 392 18.79 -18.98 -16.73
N LYS A 393 19.25 -19.87 -17.59
CA LYS A 393 18.82 -19.98 -19.01
C LYS A 393 17.32 -20.28 -19.15
N TRP A 394 16.70 -20.82 -18.10
CA TRP A 394 15.28 -21.20 -18.04
C TRP A 394 14.43 -20.20 -17.28
N ARG A 395 14.99 -19.01 -16.99
CA ARG A 395 14.28 -17.98 -16.19
C ARG A 395 12.91 -17.63 -16.80
N HIS A 396 12.86 -17.43 -18.10
CA HIS A 396 11.66 -16.98 -18.81
C HIS A 396 10.89 -18.13 -19.49
N THR A 397 11.16 -19.37 -19.13
CA THR A 397 10.43 -20.53 -19.64
C THR A 397 9.40 -21.02 -18.61
N ILE A 398 8.34 -21.67 -19.11
CA ILE A 398 7.27 -22.23 -18.27
C ILE A 398 7.69 -23.48 -17.50
N ASP A 399 8.88 -24.03 -17.79
CA ASP A 399 9.40 -25.26 -17.20
C ASP A 399 10.77 -25.03 -16.53
N CYS A 400 11.26 -26.00 -15.79
CA CYS A 400 12.54 -26.01 -15.12
C CYS A 400 13.26 -27.36 -15.37
N VAL A 401 14.57 -27.31 -15.52
CA VAL A 401 15.40 -28.54 -15.66
C VAL A 401 15.84 -29.12 -14.32
N GLU A 402 15.45 -28.49 -13.22
CA GLU A 402 15.75 -28.94 -11.84
C GLU A 402 17.27 -29.20 -11.63
N CYS A 403 18.08 -28.20 -12.02
CA CYS A 403 19.54 -28.33 -11.94
C CYS A 403 20.10 -28.29 -10.51
N GLY A 404 19.27 -28.16 -9.47
CA GLY A 404 19.67 -28.12 -8.06
C GLY A 404 20.54 -26.92 -7.69
N LEU A 405 20.45 -25.81 -8.45
CA LEU A 405 21.26 -24.62 -8.22
C LEU A 405 20.43 -23.42 -7.64
N CYS A 406 19.13 -23.61 -7.41
CA CYS A 406 18.25 -22.56 -6.86
C CYS A 406 16.99 -23.16 -6.23
N GLU A 407 16.36 -22.40 -5.37
CA GLU A 407 15.15 -22.79 -4.64
C GLU A 407 13.97 -23.16 -5.55
N VAL A 408 13.90 -22.59 -6.75
CA VAL A 408 12.86 -22.95 -7.73
C VAL A 408 13.01 -24.39 -8.21
N GLY A 409 14.24 -24.84 -8.48
CA GLY A 409 14.50 -26.23 -8.83
C GLY A 409 14.07 -27.19 -7.73
N ASP A 410 14.36 -26.86 -6.48
CA ASP A 410 13.99 -27.66 -5.32
C ASP A 410 12.46 -27.69 -5.13
N ALA A 411 11.77 -26.55 -5.32
CA ALA A 411 10.31 -26.50 -5.30
C ALA A 411 9.66 -27.39 -6.38
N TYR A 412 10.26 -27.42 -7.60
CA TYR A 412 9.83 -28.32 -8.67
C TYR A 412 9.97 -29.79 -8.25
N THR A 413 11.07 -30.15 -7.63
CA THR A 413 11.32 -31.52 -7.14
C THR A 413 10.28 -31.92 -6.10
N LEU A 414 10.04 -31.08 -5.09
CA LEU A 414 9.02 -31.30 -4.05
C LEU A 414 7.62 -31.53 -4.61
N ALA A 415 7.22 -30.76 -5.62
CA ALA A 415 5.91 -30.91 -6.26
C ALA A 415 5.81 -32.19 -7.11
N ARG A 416 6.87 -32.53 -7.82
CA ARG A 416 6.91 -33.76 -8.63
C ARG A 416 6.89 -35.06 -7.80
N GLU A 417 7.50 -35.06 -6.63
CA GLU A 417 7.37 -36.15 -5.66
C GLU A 417 5.92 -36.42 -5.27
N ARG A 418 5.04 -35.41 -5.40
CA ARG A 418 3.59 -35.51 -5.15
C ARG A 418 2.76 -35.66 -6.41
N ASN A 419 3.42 -35.98 -7.53
CA ASN A 419 2.79 -36.12 -8.84
C ASN A 419 1.97 -34.88 -9.26
N MET A 420 2.42 -33.69 -8.87
CA MET A 420 1.80 -32.41 -9.26
C MET A 420 2.39 -31.91 -10.59
N GLU A 421 1.59 -31.18 -11.35
CA GLU A 421 2.10 -30.37 -12.45
C GLU A 421 2.69 -29.08 -11.92
N VAL A 422 3.84 -28.65 -12.44
CA VAL A 422 4.50 -27.40 -12.03
C VAL A 422 4.65 -26.47 -13.22
N ILE A 423 4.20 -25.23 -13.05
CA ILE A 423 4.20 -24.21 -14.10
C ILE A 423 4.89 -22.96 -13.60
N THR A 424 5.93 -22.50 -14.30
CA THR A 424 6.52 -21.18 -14.04
C THR A 424 5.66 -20.10 -14.68
N ILE A 425 5.17 -19.17 -13.87
CA ILE A 425 4.40 -18.00 -14.31
C ILE A 425 5.37 -16.87 -14.68
N THR A 426 5.23 -16.32 -15.87
CA THR A 426 6.14 -15.32 -16.44
C THR A 426 5.58 -13.88 -16.38
N ASN A 427 4.27 -13.72 -16.38
CA ASN A 427 3.58 -12.44 -16.26
C ASN A 427 2.11 -12.64 -15.86
N PHE A 428 1.33 -11.56 -15.74
CA PHE A 428 -0.07 -11.65 -15.36
C PHE A 428 -0.97 -12.31 -16.42
N GLU A 429 -0.75 -12.01 -17.68
CA GLU A 429 -1.51 -12.58 -18.80
C GLU A 429 -1.32 -14.11 -18.84
N HIS A 430 -0.07 -14.57 -18.66
CA HIS A 430 0.23 -16.00 -18.54
C HIS A 430 -0.42 -16.63 -17.30
N LEU A 431 -0.47 -15.92 -16.15
CA LEU A 431 -1.22 -16.41 -14.99
C LEU A 431 -2.71 -16.57 -15.32
N ALA A 432 -3.34 -15.54 -15.90
CA ALA A 432 -4.77 -15.58 -16.23
C ALA A 432 -5.11 -16.71 -17.19
N GLU A 433 -4.29 -16.89 -18.24
CA GLU A 433 -4.42 -18.02 -19.18
C GLU A 433 -4.23 -19.37 -18.49
N THR A 434 -3.22 -19.49 -17.63
CA THR A 434 -2.94 -20.72 -16.88
C THR A 434 -4.09 -21.08 -15.95
N LEU A 435 -4.64 -20.10 -15.21
CA LEU A 435 -5.80 -20.32 -14.33
C LEU A 435 -7.02 -20.77 -15.15
N GLY A 436 -7.24 -20.22 -16.34
CA GLY A 436 -8.28 -20.69 -17.26
C GLY A 436 -8.10 -22.15 -17.68
N LYS A 437 -6.91 -22.53 -18.13
CA LYS A 437 -6.56 -23.91 -18.50
C LYS A 437 -6.67 -24.89 -17.32
N MET A 438 -6.24 -24.47 -16.12
CA MET A 438 -6.40 -25.27 -14.89
C MET A 438 -7.88 -25.55 -14.61
N LYS A 439 -8.73 -24.54 -14.74
CA LYS A 439 -10.18 -24.68 -14.54
C LYS A 439 -10.79 -25.64 -15.58
N GLU A 440 -10.42 -25.51 -16.85
CA GLU A 440 -10.86 -26.41 -17.93
C GLU A 440 -10.38 -27.86 -17.70
N ALA A 441 -9.17 -28.04 -17.15
CA ALA A 441 -8.63 -29.34 -16.77
C ALA A 441 -9.23 -29.93 -15.47
N GLY A 442 -10.19 -29.23 -14.83
CA GLY A 442 -10.87 -29.68 -13.63
C GLY A 442 -10.03 -29.58 -12.36
N VAL A 443 -8.97 -28.77 -12.34
CA VAL A 443 -8.18 -28.49 -11.14
C VAL A 443 -9.06 -27.81 -10.11
N GLN A 444 -9.11 -28.36 -8.89
CA GLN A 444 -9.90 -27.82 -7.80
C GLN A 444 -9.12 -26.93 -6.87
N SER A 445 -7.83 -27.21 -6.69
CA SER A 445 -6.95 -26.48 -5.82
C SER A 445 -5.49 -26.52 -6.29
N TYR A 446 -4.71 -25.54 -5.88
CA TYR A 446 -3.29 -25.44 -6.21
C TYR A 446 -2.46 -24.78 -5.09
N VAL A 447 -1.16 -25.04 -5.10
CA VAL A 447 -0.17 -24.31 -4.31
C VAL A 447 0.54 -23.34 -5.24
N GLY A 448 0.86 -22.14 -4.78
CA GLY A 448 1.61 -21.18 -5.60
C GLY A 448 2.52 -20.30 -4.76
N MET A 449 3.41 -19.58 -5.43
CA MET A 449 4.28 -18.58 -4.84
C MET A 449 4.15 -17.28 -5.63
N CYS A 450 3.98 -16.17 -4.93
CA CYS A 450 4.00 -14.84 -5.54
C CYS A 450 4.21 -13.79 -4.45
N CYS A 451 4.71 -12.62 -4.82
CA CYS A 451 4.79 -11.53 -3.85
C CYS A 451 3.40 -11.07 -3.40
N GLY A 452 3.29 -10.68 -2.13
CA GLY A 452 2.04 -10.23 -1.54
C GLY A 452 1.40 -9.04 -2.28
N ASP A 453 2.21 -8.15 -2.86
CA ASP A 453 1.70 -7.02 -3.64
C ASP A 453 1.10 -7.45 -4.99
N PHE A 454 1.69 -8.44 -5.65
CA PHE A 454 1.07 -9.04 -6.84
C PHE A 454 -0.28 -9.68 -6.50
N PHE A 455 -0.32 -10.47 -5.42
CA PHE A 455 -1.56 -11.09 -4.96
C PHE A 455 -2.64 -10.04 -4.67
N LEU A 456 -2.32 -8.99 -3.91
CA LEU A 456 -3.27 -7.93 -3.56
C LEU A 456 -3.77 -7.17 -4.80
N LYS A 457 -2.87 -6.86 -5.73
CA LYS A 457 -3.21 -6.12 -6.95
C LYS A 457 -4.04 -6.97 -7.93
N ARG A 458 -3.84 -8.28 -7.94
CA ARG A 458 -4.46 -9.23 -8.87
C ARG A 458 -5.43 -10.20 -8.20
N HIS A 459 -5.83 -9.94 -6.95
CA HIS A 459 -6.69 -10.82 -6.17
C HIS A 459 -7.97 -11.27 -6.89
N HIS A 460 -8.52 -10.42 -7.78
CA HIS A 460 -9.69 -10.74 -8.58
C HIS A 460 -9.46 -11.94 -9.50
N ALA A 461 -8.29 -12.05 -10.14
CA ALA A 461 -8.00 -13.18 -11.01
C ALA A 461 -7.93 -14.51 -10.24
N PHE A 462 -7.34 -14.51 -9.05
CA PHE A 462 -7.30 -15.66 -8.16
C PHE A 462 -8.71 -16.05 -7.69
N ARG A 463 -9.52 -15.09 -7.25
CA ARG A 463 -10.90 -15.31 -6.79
C ARG A 463 -11.80 -15.81 -7.92
N ASP A 464 -11.76 -15.15 -9.10
CA ASP A 464 -12.67 -15.41 -10.20
C ASP A 464 -12.34 -16.73 -10.93
N SER A 465 -11.15 -17.31 -10.67
CA SER A 465 -10.82 -18.66 -11.09
C SER A 465 -11.76 -19.71 -10.50
N GLY A 466 -12.28 -19.45 -9.29
CA GLY A 466 -13.17 -20.37 -8.56
C GLY A 466 -12.43 -21.57 -7.94
N MET A 467 -11.10 -21.63 -8.07
CA MET A 467 -10.26 -22.67 -7.46
C MET A 467 -9.73 -22.21 -6.12
N ASP A 468 -9.54 -23.14 -5.19
CA ASP A 468 -8.88 -22.84 -3.94
C ASP A 468 -7.36 -22.75 -4.13
N ALA A 469 -6.72 -21.83 -3.44
CA ALA A 469 -5.28 -21.65 -3.52
C ALA A 469 -4.65 -21.40 -2.15
N VAL A 470 -3.52 -22.07 -1.91
CA VAL A 470 -2.60 -21.76 -0.83
C VAL A 470 -1.34 -21.16 -1.46
N LEU A 471 -1.16 -19.87 -1.27
CA LEU A 471 -0.06 -19.10 -1.87
C LEU A 471 0.94 -18.71 -0.80
N LEU A 472 2.22 -18.85 -1.10
CA LEU A 472 3.32 -18.42 -0.23
C LEU A 472 3.91 -17.11 -0.74
N ASP A 473 4.15 -16.18 0.15
CA ASP A 473 4.90 -14.95 -0.16
C ASP A 473 6.33 -15.32 -0.54
N ILE A 474 6.94 -14.49 -1.36
CA ILE A 474 8.33 -14.63 -1.79
C ILE A 474 9.17 -13.53 -1.17
N GLU A 475 10.41 -13.87 -0.87
CA GLU A 475 11.38 -12.96 -0.27
C GLU A 475 12.20 -12.21 -1.32
N GLY A 476 12.89 -11.15 -0.88
CA GLY A 476 13.81 -10.39 -1.73
C GLY A 476 13.13 -9.31 -2.56
N ALA A 477 13.79 -8.87 -3.62
CA ALA A 477 13.36 -7.76 -4.44
C ALA A 477 12.32 -8.20 -5.49
N THR A 478 11.08 -7.78 -5.32
CA THR A 478 10.00 -8.07 -6.26
C THR A 478 9.76 -6.93 -7.25
N CYS A 479 9.24 -7.23 -8.44
CA CYS A 479 8.96 -6.20 -9.44
C CYS A 479 7.88 -5.20 -8.98
N TYR A 480 7.00 -5.60 -8.07
CA TYR A 480 5.96 -4.72 -7.50
C TYR A 480 6.53 -3.77 -6.47
N GLU A 481 7.41 -4.23 -5.59
CA GLU A 481 8.13 -3.37 -4.65
C GLU A 481 9.03 -2.37 -5.37
N LEU A 482 9.63 -2.80 -6.49
CA LEU A 482 10.49 -1.97 -7.32
C LEU A 482 9.71 -1.06 -8.28
N ASN A 483 8.39 -1.24 -8.45
CA ASN A 483 7.56 -0.66 -9.52
C ASN A 483 8.15 -0.90 -10.93
N GLU A 484 8.80 -2.03 -11.11
CA GLU A 484 9.40 -2.50 -12.37
C GLU A 484 8.51 -3.56 -13.04
N GLU A 485 7.20 -3.56 -12.79
CA GLU A 485 6.26 -4.53 -13.39
C GLU A 485 6.36 -4.52 -14.92
N HIS A 486 6.56 -3.36 -15.53
CA HIS A 486 6.72 -3.23 -16.97
C HIS A 486 7.99 -3.94 -17.48
N LEU A 487 9.10 -3.94 -16.72
CA LEU A 487 10.30 -4.74 -17.05
C LEU A 487 10.01 -6.23 -16.87
N ALA A 488 9.24 -6.59 -15.84
CA ALA A 488 8.81 -7.96 -15.63
C ALA A 488 7.95 -8.45 -16.80
N TYR A 489 6.99 -7.65 -17.28
CA TYR A 489 6.18 -7.95 -18.46
C TYR A 489 7.00 -8.04 -19.75
N ALA A 490 8.03 -7.22 -19.89
CA ALA A 490 8.95 -7.24 -21.03
C ALA A 490 10.02 -8.35 -20.93
N GLY A 491 10.05 -9.14 -19.85
CA GLY A 491 11.09 -10.13 -19.61
C GLY A 491 12.48 -9.54 -19.33
N ALA A 492 12.55 -8.26 -18.97
CA ALA A 492 13.78 -7.51 -18.72
C ALA A 492 14.06 -7.28 -17.22
N PHE A 493 13.21 -7.77 -16.32
CA PHE A 493 13.38 -7.67 -14.88
C PHE A 493 14.58 -8.50 -14.40
N LYS A 494 15.54 -7.85 -13.75
CA LYS A 494 16.83 -8.47 -13.38
C LYS A 494 16.95 -8.78 -11.89
N ALA A 495 16.19 -8.13 -11.03
CA ALA A 495 16.24 -8.41 -9.60
C ALA A 495 15.76 -9.86 -9.31
N GLU A 496 16.19 -10.40 -8.20
CA GLU A 496 15.96 -11.80 -7.84
C GLU A 496 15.12 -11.86 -6.56
N ALA A 497 13.96 -12.49 -6.69
CA ALA A 497 13.20 -12.95 -5.53
C ALA A 497 13.71 -14.32 -5.08
N ARG A 498 13.35 -14.72 -3.86
CA ARG A 498 13.71 -16.01 -3.28
C ARG A 498 12.47 -16.74 -2.78
N LEU A 499 12.57 -18.06 -2.68
CA LEU A 499 11.55 -18.89 -2.06
C LEU A 499 12.03 -19.29 -0.67
N ASP A 500 11.16 -19.19 0.34
CA ASP A 500 11.40 -19.85 1.63
C ASP A 500 11.16 -21.36 1.46
N LEU A 501 12.23 -22.10 1.20
CA LEU A 501 12.16 -23.56 1.00
C LEU A 501 11.70 -24.32 2.24
N ASP A 502 11.94 -23.83 3.44
CA ASP A 502 11.44 -24.46 4.66
C ASP A 502 9.90 -24.37 4.71
N ALA A 503 9.35 -23.18 4.43
CA ALA A 503 7.90 -23.00 4.33
C ALA A 503 7.29 -23.82 3.18
N VAL A 504 7.93 -23.82 1.99
CA VAL A 504 7.49 -24.63 0.84
C VAL A 504 7.48 -26.11 1.22
N GLY A 505 8.54 -26.62 1.84
CA GLY A 505 8.67 -28.01 2.27
C GLY A 505 7.57 -28.42 3.26
N LYS A 506 7.29 -27.57 4.25
CA LYS A 506 6.24 -27.78 5.25
C LYS A 506 4.84 -27.79 4.63
N VAL A 507 4.56 -26.88 3.70
CA VAL A 507 3.29 -26.84 2.96
C VAL A 507 3.16 -28.07 2.08
N MET A 508 4.21 -28.46 1.35
CA MET A 508 4.19 -29.62 0.49
C MET A 508 4.07 -30.94 1.26
N ALA A 509 4.52 -30.99 2.51
CA ALA A 509 4.30 -32.17 3.37
C ALA A 509 2.81 -32.43 3.67
N GLN A 510 1.95 -31.42 3.57
CA GLN A 510 0.50 -31.55 3.74
C GLN A 510 -0.23 -31.94 2.44
N VAL A 511 0.44 -31.88 1.29
CA VAL A 511 -0.15 -32.24 0.00
C VAL A 511 0.04 -33.74 -0.24
N PRO A 512 -1.03 -34.52 -0.41
CA PRO A 512 -0.93 -35.94 -0.72
C PRO A 512 -0.38 -36.16 -2.15
N VAL A 513 0.15 -37.36 -2.40
CA VAL A 513 0.52 -37.75 -3.77
C VAL A 513 -0.76 -37.84 -4.61
N SER A 514 -0.83 -37.04 -5.68
CA SER A 514 -1.99 -37.04 -6.57
C SER A 514 -2.06 -38.32 -7.38
N PRO A 515 -3.22 -39.00 -7.45
CA PRO A 515 -3.38 -40.21 -8.27
C PRO A 515 -3.32 -39.89 -9.77
N VAL A 516 -3.69 -38.67 -10.15
CA VAL A 516 -3.70 -38.20 -11.54
C VAL A 516 -3.01 -36.86 -11.60
N ARG A 517 -2.08 -36.73 -12.54
CA ARG A 517 -1.44 -35.46 -12.83
C ARG A 517 -2.25 -34.72 -13.89
N PRO A 518 -2.71 -33.48 -13.63
CA PRO A 518 -3.44 -32.72 -14.62
C PRO A 518 -2.48 -32.30 -15.76
N ALA A 519 -3.00 -32.25 -17.00
CA ALA A 519 -2.26 -31.80 -18.16
C ALA A 519 -2.69 -30.37 -18.53
N VAL A 520 -2.13 -29.38 -17.85
CA VAL A 520 -2.50 -27.96 -18.00
C VAL A 520 -1.58 -27.24 -18.98
N SER A 521 -0.27 -27.45 -18.87
CA SER A 521 0.72 -26.70 -19.66
C SER A 521 0.86 -27.17 -21.10
N GLY A 522 0.41 -28.38 -21.39
CA GLY A 522 0.67 -29.03 -22.69
C GLY A 522 2.14 -29.39 -22.92
N VAL A 523 2.99 -29.16 -21.92
CA VAL A 523 4.39 -29.53 -21.96
C VAL A 523 4.51 -31.01 -21.61
N GLU A 524 5.07 -31.79 -22.52
CA GLU A 524 5.39 -33.21 -22.28
C GLU A 524 6.33 -33.29 -21.07
N GLN A 525 5.84 -33.87 -19.99
CA GLN A 525 6.56 -33.86 -18.73
C GLN A 525 7.67 -34.89 -18.78
N ARG A 526 8.85 -34.42 -18.52
CA ARG A 526 10.05 -35.24 -18.54
C ARG A 526 10.02 -36.27 -17.42
N PRO A 527 10.36 -37.52 -17.67
CA PRO A 527 10.55 -38.51 -16.61
C PRO A 527 11.64 -38.05 -15.65
N GLY A 528 11.37 -38.18 -14.33
CA GLY A 528 12.28 -37.73 -13.29
C GLY A 528 13.71 -38.35 -13.36
N GLU A 529 14.59 -37.78 -12.56
CA GLU A 529 15.98 -38.14 -12.19
C GLU A 529 16.94 -38.68 -13.27
N ALA A 530 16.59 -39.69 -14.07
CA ALA A 530 17.52 -40.29 -15.02
C ALA A 530 17.96 -39.33 -16.13
N LYS A 531 17.00 -38.58 -16.71
CA LYS A 531 17.32 -37.56 -17.74
C LYS A 531 17.95 -36.31 -17.17
N TYR A 532 17.74 -36.03 -15.89
CA TYR A 532 18.38 -34.95 -15.19
C TYR A 532 19.89 -35.19 -15.02
N ARG A 533 20.28 -36.35 -14.51
CA ARG A 533 21.70 -36.75 -14.40
C ARG A 533 22.40 -36.78 -15.74
N GLU A 534 21.74 -37.29 -16.79
CA GLU A 534 22.27 -37.26 -18.15
C GLU A 534 22.46 -35.86 -18.72
N ARG A 535 21.52 -34.92 -18.43
CA ARG A 535 21.64 -33.52 -18.87
C ARG A 535 22.64 -32.73 -18.07
N ALA A 536 22.72 -32.93 -16.76
CA ALA A 536 23.76 -32.34 -15.93
C ALA A 536 25.14 -32.84 -16.33
N ALA A 537 25.26 -34.12 -16.72
CA ALA A 537 26.47 -34.70 -17.28
C ALA A 537 26.77 -34.21 -18.71
N ALA A 538 25.74 -34.02 -19.55
CA ALA A 538 25.88 -33.48 -20.91
C ALA A 538 26.25 -31.98 -20.92
N CYS A 539 25.96 -31.25 -19.85
CA CYS A 539 26.47 -29.90 -19.62
C CYS A 539 27.94 -29.89 -19.12
N GLY A 540 28.59 -31.07 -19.06
CA GLY A 540 30.03 -31.20 -18.85
C GLY A 540 30.52 -30.82 -17.45
N GLY A 541 29.73 -31.01 -16.40
CA GLY A 541 30.18 -30.70 -15.01
C GLY A 541 30.68 -29.26 -14.79
N ALA A 542 30.91 -28.55 -15.87
CA ALA A 542 31.23 -27.13 -15.95
C ALA A 542 30.00 -26.38 -16.45
N CYS A 543 28.93 -26.40 -15.65
CA CYS A 543 27.96 -25.34 -15.80
C CYS A 543 28.73 -24.06 -15.47
N ALA A 544 29.00 -23.22 -16.47
CA ALA A 544 29.65 -21.92 -16.36
C ALA A 544 28.89 -20.97 -15.40
N CYS A 545 27.88 -21.48 -14.73
CA CYS A 545 27.06 -20.84 -13.68
C CYS A 545 27.81 -20.64 -12.36
N LYS A 546 28.95 -21.29 -12.13
CA LYS A 546 29.77 -21.08 -10.91
C LYS A 546 30.89 -20.05 -11.05
N THR A 547 31.16 -19.53 -12.25
CA THR A 547 32.24 -18.56 -12.46
C THR A 547 31.78 -17.24 -13.04
N GLY A 548 30.67 -16.74 -12.56
CA GLY A 548 30.25 -15.35 -12.74
C GLY A 548 30.79 -14.44 -11.63
N ALA A 549 32.00 -14.71 -11.14
CA ALA A 549 32.79 -13.75 -10.40
C ALA A 549 33.86 -13.23 -11.33
N ALA A 550 33.81 -11.92 -11.59
CA ALA A 550 34.84 -11.09 -12.18
C ALA A 550 35.28 -11.46 -13.62
N GLU A 551 34.74 -10.72 -14.59
CA GLU A 551 35.59 -10.04 -15.56
C GLU A 551 34.76 -8.97 -16.30
N SER A 552 35.23 -7.69 -16.08
CA SER A 552 34.97 -6.42 -16.74
C SER A 552 33.55 -5.91 -16.84
#